data_0755f86b322c43e1007a75b02db47c84
#
_entry.id   0755f86b322c43e1007a75b02db47c84
#
_cell.length_a   1.000
_cell.length_b   1.000
_cell.length_c   1.000
_cell.angle_alpha   90.00
_cell.angle_beta   90.00
_cell.angle_gamma   90.00
#
_symmetry.space_group_name_H-M   'P 1'
#
loop_
_entity.id
_entity.type
_entity.pdbx_description
1 polymer ?
#
loop_
_entity_poly.entity_id
_entity_poly.type
_entity_poly.pdbx_seq_one_letter_code
_entity_poly.pdbx_strand_id
1 'polypeptide(L)'
;MSRGLGDVYKRQMLLMGCGQTSVPDEIADSSEKKESSVEPEKNGEEPVLQKVTLNEVAHSIFYAPMYVAIEEGYFKDAGIDLDLVTGFGADKVMTAVLSGEADIGFMGPETTVYTANEGSKDPVINFAQLTQRAGNFLVAREEMNDFKWSDLIGEDVLGGRAGGMPEMVFEYILKQNGIEPSEVNIDQSIDFGSTGAAFTGGQGAYTVEFEPGATLLEQEKAGYVVASLGVDSGYVPYTAFSAKQSYMKKHPDVIQAFTNALQQGMEYVNTHTPEEIAASIQTQFSETDTATITTIIRRYQKQDTWKRDLVFSEDSFTLLLDILESAGQLEKRPDYQDVVTTEYAEKALQ
;
A
#
# COMPACT_ATOMS: atom_id res chain seq x y z
N MET A 1 -2.06 -47.17 -14.95
CA MET A 1 -1.31 -47.96 -13.96
C MET A 1 -0.88 -47.06 -12.84
N SER A 2 -1.48 -47.27 -11.72
CA SER A 2 -1.35 -46.57 -10.44
C SER A 2 -0.07 -47.00 -9.69
N ARG A 3 0.50 -46.05 -8.94
CA ARG A 3 1.29 -46.19 -7.69
C ARG A 3 1.77 -44.81 -7.34
N GLY A 4 1.36 -44.09 -6.28
CA GLY A 4 1.26 -44.52 -4.89
C GLY A 4 2.46 -43.94 -4.14
N LEU A 5 2.38 -42.69 -3.59
CA LEU A 5 3.35 -42.06 -2.69
C LEU A 5 2.61 -41.66 -1.40
N GLY A 6 2.42 -42.64 -0.56
CA GLY A 6 2.18 -42.44 0.87
C GLY A 6 3.38 -42.99 1.64
N ASP A 7 3.65 -42.46 2.84
CA ASP A 7 4.62 -42.84 3.86
C ASP A 7 5.96 -42.06 3.90
N VAL A 8 5.91 -40.90 4.55
CA VAL A 8 6.98 -40.46 5.45
C VAL A 8 6.40 -39.57 6.57
N TYR A 9 5.65 -40.12 7.49
CA TYR A 9 5.39 -39.51 8.81
C TYR A 9 5.04 -40.59 9.81
N LYS A 10 6.06 -41.25 10.40
CA LYS A 10 5.98 -41.94 11.70
C LYS A 10 7.39 -42.35 12.13
N ARG A 11 7.93 -41.59 13.09
CA ARG A 11 8.79 -42.10 14.18
C ARG A 11 9.50 -40.94 14.87
N GLN A 12 8.99 -40.62 16.05
CA GLN A 12 9.79 -40.58 17.27
C GLN A 12 8.92 -40.12 18.44
N MET A 13 8.38 -41.09 19.11
CA MET A 13 7.97 -41.01 20.52
C MET A 13 8.78 -42.05 21.29
N LEU A 14 9.01 -41.69 22.57
CA LEU A 14 9.50 -42.49 23.68
C LEU A 14 11.01 -42.41 23.98
N LEU A 15 11.31 -41.72 25.08
CA LEU A 15 11.93 -42.37 26.26
C LEU A 15 11.76 -41.47 27.50
N MET A 16 10.92 -41.97 28.41
CA MET A 16 10.85 -41.58 29.82
C MET A 16 12.05 -42.17 30.56
N GLY A 17 12.53 -41.47 31.62
CA GLY A 17 13.49 -42.00 32.58
C GLY A 17 13.40 -41.21 33.89
N CYS A 18 12.62 -41.75 34.84
CA CYS A 18 12.63 -41.34 36.27
C CYS A 18 13.92 -41.71 36.98
N GLY A 19 14.35 -40.92 37.95
CA GLY A 19 15.37 -41.26 38.89
C GLY A 19 15.37 -40.33 40.09
N GLN A 20 14.76 -40.80 41.19
CA GLN A 20 14.67 -40.20 42.52
C GLN A 20 15.73 -40.79 43.42
N THR A 21 16.46 -40.00 44.26
CA THR A 21 16.94 -40.40 45.64
C THR A 21 17.55 -39.20 46.36
N SER A 22 16.90 -38.73 47.40
CA SER A 22 17.12 -38.73 48.85
C SER A 22 18.35 -37.99 49.43
N VAL A 23 17.98 -37.10 50.36
CA VAL A 23 18.72 -36.29 51.36
C VAL A 23 19.45 -37.21 52.39
N PRO A 24 20.48 -36.77 53.21
CA PRO A 24 20.22 -35.98 54.42
C PRO A 24 21.25 -34.89 54.86
N ASP A 25 20.76 -33.95 55.65
CA ASP A 25 21.20 -33.12 56.76
C ASP A 25 22.70 -33.05 57.17
N GLU A 26 23.17 -31.82 57.50
CA GLU A 26 23.45 -31.28 58.84
C GLU A 26 24.18 -29.90 58.82
N ILE A 27 23.57 -28.92 59.46
CA ILE A 27 23.91 -27.91 60.49
C ILE A 27 25.31 -27.23 60.43
N ALA A 28 25.35 -25.88 60.36
CA ALA A 28 25.75 -24.94 61.40
C ALA A 28 25.98 -23.49 60.90
N ASP A 29 25.20 -22.62 61.43
CA ASP A 29 25.40 -21.28 62.01
C ASP A 29 26.68 -20.49 61.69
N SER A 30 26.47 -19.29 61.10
CA SER A 30 27.06 -18.02 61.65
C SER A 30 26.50 -16.80 60.86
N SER A 31 25.92 -15.93 61.63
CA SER A 31 25.42 -14.60 61.34
C SER A 31 26.47 -13.65 60.77
N GLU A 32 26.16 -13.00 59.63
CA GLU A 32 26.59 -11.62 59.36
C GLU A 32 25.52 -10.89 58.53
N LYS A 33 24.95 -9.85 59.17
CA LYS A 33 24.07 -8.86 58.50
C LYS A 33 24.92 -8.05 57.53
N LYS A 34 24.61 -8.18 56.23
CA LYS A 34 24.85 -7.15 55.24
C LYS A 34 23.51 -6.59 54.77
N GLU A 35 23.29 -5.34 55.07
CA GLU A 35 22.25 -4.52 54.46
C GLU A 35 22.48 -4.52 52.96
N SER A 36 21.62 -5.21 52.23
CA SER A 36 21.51 -5.13 50.78
C SER A 36 20.47 -4.07 50.49
N SER A 37 20.92 -2.96 49.95
CA SER A 37 20.07 -1.96 49.27
C SER A 37 19.35 -2.65 48.14
N VAL A 38 18.04 -2.83 48.29
CA VAL A 38 17.12 -3.26 47.25
C VAL A 38 16.95 -2.07 46.30
N GLU A 39 17.68 -2.07 45.18
CA GLU A 39 17.27 -1.30 44.02
C GLU A 39 15.88 -1.82 43.56
N PRO A 40 14.93 -0.94 43.30
CA PRO A 40 13.65 -1.40 42.73
C PRO A 40 13.93 -1.95 41.34
N GLU A 41 13.76 -3.27 41.16
CA GLU A 41 13.59 -3.87 39.86
C GLU A 41 12.43 -3.12 39.17
N LYS A 42 12.76 -2.36 38.14
CA LYS A 42 11.78 -1.92 37.16
C LYS A 42 11.28 -3.18 36.47
N ASN A 43 10.19 -3.73 36.96
CA ASN A 43 9.34 -4.60 36.16
C ASN A 43 8.81 -3.75 34.98
N GLY A 44 9.59 -3.70 33.92
CA GLY A 44 9.13 -3.20 32.64
C GLY A 44 8.22 -4.28 32.03
N GLU A 45 6.94 -4.26 32.35
CA GLU A 45 5.96 -4.90 31.50
C GLU A 45 6.09 -4.20 30.15
N GLU A 46 6.50 -4.92 29.12
CA GLU A 46 6.47 -4.40 27.76
C GLU A 46 5.03 -3.93 27.48
N PRO A 47 4.85 -2.72 26.92
CA PRO A 47 3.53 -2.22 26.63
C PRO A 47 2.79 -3.23 25.71
N VAL A 48 1.59 -3.62 26.11
CA VAL A 48 0.75 -4.51 25.28
C VAL A 48 0.33 -3.72 24.04
N LEU A 49 0.90 -4.10 22.88
CA LEU A 49 0.59 -3.49 21.62
C LEU A 49 -0.82 -3.90 21.15
N GLN A 50 -1.54 -2.97 20.55
CA GLN A 50 -2.84 -3.25 19.92
C GLN A 50 -2.60 -3.86 18.54
N LYS A 51 -3.04 -5.09 18.33
CA LYS A 51 -2.96 -5.72 17.01
C LYS A 51 -3.92 -5.02 16.04
N VAL A 52 -3.42 -4.65 14.85
CA VAL A 52 -4.18 -4.05 13.74
C VAL A 52 -3.81 -4.77 12.46
N THR A 53 -4.80 -5.33 11.76
CA THR A 53 -4.61 -5.94 10.45
C THR A 53 -4.88 -4.90 9.35
N LEU A 54 -3.84 -4.57 8.60
CA LEU A 54 -3.88 -3.70 7.43
C LEU A 54 -3.82 -4.54 6.15
N ASN A 55 -4.81 -4.41 5.28
CA ASN A 55 -4.79 -5.05 3.97
C ASN A 55 -4.46 -4.01 2.89
N GLU A 56 -3.32 -4.16 2.21
CA GLU A 56 -2.88 -3.28 1.13
C GLU A 56 -3.25 -3.86 -0.25
N VAL A 57 -3.56 -2.97 -1.21
CA VAL A 57 -3.97 -3.36 -2.56
C VAL A 57 -2.86 -4.04 -3.36
N ALA A 58 -1.63 -3.64 -3.16
CA ALA A 58 -0.42 -4.16 -3.79
C ALA A 58 0.79 -3.81 -2.93
N HIS A 59 1.84 -4.64 -2.99
CA HIS A 59 3.12 -4.34 -2.37
C HIS A 59 3.97 -3.53 -3.35
N SER A 60 4.10 -2.21 -3.13
CA SER A 60 4.70 -1.29 -4.11
C SER A 60 5.44 -0.13 -3.47
N ILE A 61 6.62 0.19 -4.02
CA ILE A 61 7.44 1.37 -3.63
C ILE A 61 6.62 2.67 -3.73
N PHE A 62 5.55 2.68 -4.49
CA PHE A 62 4.57 3.77 -4.56
C PHE A 62 4.00 4.16 -3.18
N TYR A 63 4.03 3.25 -2.22
CA TYR A 63 3.54 3.42 -0.86
C TYR A 63 4.66 3.65 0.16
N ALA A 64 5.82 4.14 -0.28
CA ALA A 64 7.00 4.34 0.54
C ALA A 64 6.75 5.01 1.91
N PRO A 65 5.89 6.04 2.07
CA PRO A 65 5.63 6.62 3.39
C PRO A 65 5.09 5.61 4.41
N MET A 66 4.24 4.67 3.97
CA MET A 66 3.70 3.62 4.82
C MET A 66 4.80 2.64 5.25
N TYR A 67 5.65 2.21 4.31
CA TYR A 67 6.76 1.30 4.63
C TYR A 67 7.82 1.96 5.50
N VAL A 68 8.11 3.25 5.31
CA VAL A 68 8.93 4.02 6.24
C VAL A 68 8.33 3.99 7.64
N ALA A 69 7.01 4.21 7.79
CA ALA A 69 6.37 4.16 9.10
C ALA A 69 6.46 2.77 9.77
N ILE A 70 6.52 1.70 8.97
CA ILE A 70 6.73 0.32 9.45
C ILE A 70 8.19 0.14 9.88
N GLU A 71 9.15 0.44 8.99
CA GLU A 71 10.57 0.13 9.19
C GLU A 71 11.24 1.03 10.25
N GLU A 72 10.85 2.30 10.33
CA GLU A 72 11.31 3.22 11.38
C GLU A 72 10.60 2.98 12.73
N GLY A 73 9.63 2.05 12.76
CA GLY A 73 8.96 1.63 13.99
C GLY A 73 7.86 2.56 14.50
N TYR A 74 7.41 3.54 13.72
CA TYR A 74 6.43 4.54 14.17
C TYR A 74 5.09 3.93 14.59
N PHE A 75 4.66 2.83 13.96
CA PHE A 75 3.47 2.09 14.41
C PHE A 75 3.67 1.45 15.78
N LYS A 76 4.83 0.84 16.00
CA LYS A 76 5.17 0.22 17.29
C LYS A 76 5.27 1.25 18.41
N ASP A 77 5.87 2.41 18.13
CA ASP A 77 5.99 3.53 19.05
C ASP A 77 4.61 4.14 19.38
N ALA A 78 3.68 4.08 18.43
CA ALA A 78 2.28 4.44 18.62
C ALA A 78 1.43 3.36 19.34
N GLY A 79 2.04 2.27 19.79
CA GLY A 79 1.37 1.18 20.50
C GLY A 79 0.65 0.18 19.59
N ILE A 80 0.99 0.12 18.30
CA ILE A 80 0.35 -0.75 17.30
C ILE A 80 1.31 -1.90 16.91
N ASP A 81 0.79 -3.12 17.00
CA ASP A 81 1.36 -4.33 16.37
C ASP A 81 0.68 -4.51 15.00
N LEU A 82 1.34 -4.03 13.94
CA LEU A 82 0.78 -3.99 12.59
C LEU A 82 1.00 -5.32 11.87
N ASP A 83 -0.11 -5.95 11.44
CA ASP A 83 -0.13 -7.14 10.61
C ASP A 83 -0.47 -6.72 9.16
N LEU A 84 0.54 -6.62 8.30
CA LEU A 84 0.38 -6.20 6.91
C LEU A 84 0.10 -7.39 6.00
N VAL A 85 -1.01 -7.34 5.27
CA VAL A 85 -1.45 -8.38 4.32
C VAL A 85 -1.65 -7.75 2.95
N THR A 86 -1.14 -8.38 1.89
CA THR A 86 -1.35 -7.92 0.51
C THR A 86 -2.56 -8.61 -0.12
N GLY A 87 -3.58 -7.85 -0.52
CA GLY A 87 -4.84 -8.36 -1.08
C GLY A 87 -4.80 -8.64 -2.58
N PHE A 88 -3.86 -8.03 -3.32
CA PHE A 88 -3.75 -8.14 -4.79
C PHE A 88 -5.03 -7.73 -5.53
N GLY A 89 -5.59 -6.59 -5.19
CA GLY A 89 -6.74 -5.98 -5.83
C GLY A 89 -7.63 -5.20 -4.87
N ALA A 90 -8.13 -4.05 -5.30
CA ALA A 90 -8.95 -3.16 -4.47
C ALA A 90 -10.27 -3.80 -4.04
N ASP A 91 -10.88 -4.62 -4.90
CA ASP A 91 -12.06 -5.43 -4.62
C ASP A 91 -11.84 -6.45 -3.50
N LYS A 92 -10.66 -7.08 -3.47
CA LYS A 92 -10.27 -8.04 -2.42
C LYS A 92 -10.01 -7.35 -1.09
N VAL A 93 -9.30 -6.20 -1.12
CA VAL A 93 -9.08 -5.38 0.08
C VAL A 93 -10.41 -4.92 0.66
N MET A 94 -11.32 -4.37 -0.16
CA MET A 94 -12.65 -3.97 0.29
C MET A 94 -13.41 -5.15 0.89
N THR A 95 -13.34 -6.34 0.28
CA THR A 95 -13.97 -7.56 0.79
C THR A 95 -13.41 -7.93 2.17
N ALA A 96 -12.08 -7.87 2.37
CA ALA A 96 -11.44 -8.15 3.66
C ALA A 96 -11.90 -7.16 4.75
N VAL A 97 -12.04 -5.87 4.41
CA VAL A 97 -12.57 -4.86 5.36
C VAL A 97 -14.02 -5.12 5.69
N LEU A 98 -14.86 -5.38 4.69
CA LEU A 98 -16.30 -5.62 4.91
C LEU A 98 -16.54 -6.89 5.72
N SER A 99 -15.79 -7.98 5.48
CA SER A 99 -15.88 -9.24 6.24
C SER A 99 -15.34 -9.13 7.67
N GLY A 100 -14.45 -8.15 7.92
CA GLY A 100 -13.74 -8.00 9.20
C GLY A 100 -12.48 -8.85 9.31
N GLU A 101 -11.98 -9.39 8.20
CA GLU A 101 -10.64 -10.01 8.11
C GLU A 101 -9.52 -8.99 8.19
N ALA A 102 -9.79 -7.75 7.75
CA ALA A 102 -8.92 -6.59 7.95
C ALA A 102 -9.64 -5.50 8.74
N ASP A 103 -8.92 -4.84 9.63
CA ASP A 103 -9.39 -3.67 10.39
C ASP A 103 -9.37 -2.42 9.53
N ILE A 104 -8.30 -2.29 8.74
CA ILE A 104 -8.02 -1.16 7.85
C ILE A 104 -7.71 -1.69 6.45
N GLY A 105 -8.30 -1.06 5.43
CA GLY A 105 -7.96 -1.28 4.03
C GLY A 105 -7.14 -0.12 3.49
N PHE A 106 -6.15 -0.43 2.64
CA PHE A 106 -5.38 0.55 1.91
C PHE A 106 -5.52 0.27 0.41
N MET A 107 -6.30 1.11 -0.28
CA MET A 107 -6.72 0.90 -1.66
C MET A 107 -7.16 2.19 -2.33
N GLY A 108 -7.57 2.11 -3.59
CA GLY A 108 -8.18 3.23 -4.29
C GLY A 108 -9.53 3.61 -3.65
N PRO A 109 -9.77 4.92 -3.42
CA PRO A 109 -10.99 5.41 -2.76
C PRO A 109 -12.26 5.27 -3.61
N GLU A 110 -12.15 4.92 -4.90
CA GLU A 110 -13.30 4.56 -5.74
C GLU A 110 -14.13 3.42 -5.14
N THR A 111 -13.49 2.49 -4.44
CA THR A 111 -14.16 1.36 -3.81
C THR A 111 -15.12 1.79 -2.70
N THR A 112 -14.80 2.87 -1.97
CA THR A 112 -15.70 3.43 -0.97
C THR A 112 -16.90 4.14 -1.61
N VAL A 113 -16.69 4.76 -2.79
CA VAL A 113 -17.77 5.35 -3.59
C VAL A 113 -18.74 4.27 -4.07
N TYR A 114 -18.22 3.15 -4.58
CA TYR A 114 -19.05 2.04 -5.03
C TYR A 114 -19.88 1.45 -3.89
N THR A 115 -19.24 1.14 -2.76
CA THR A 115 -19.95 0.55 -1.61
C THR A 115 -20.98 1.51 -0.98
N ALA A 116 -20.71 2.82 -1.01
CA ALA A 116 -21.70 3.83 -0.56
C ALA A 116 -22.93 3.84 -1.47
N ASN A 117 -22.76 3.76 -2.78
CA ASN A 117 -23.85 3.71 -3.75
C ASN A 117 -24.67 2.41 -3.64
N GLU A 118 -24.08 1.32 -3.21
CA GLU A 118 -24.80 0.06 -2.91
C GLU A 118 -25.62 0.12 -1.59
N GLY A 119 -25.49 1.19 -0.80
CA GLY A 119 -26.30 1.44 0.39
C GLY A 119 -25.90 0.60 1.60
N SER A 120 -24.60 0.44 1.84
CA SER A 120 -24.09 -0.27 3.02
C SER A 120 -24.62 0.32 4.33
N LYS A 121 -25.06 -0.55 5.27
CA LYS A 121 -25.49 -0.13 6.62
C LYS A 121 -24.32 0.25 7.53
N ASP A 122 -23.12 -0.25 7.23
CA ASP A 122 -21.88 0.06 7.93
C ASP A 122 -20.86 0.48 6.87
N PRO A 123 -20.91 1.75 6.42
CA PRO A 123 -20.08 2.22 5.31
C PRO A 123 -18.60 2.18 5.68
N VAL A 124 -17.78 1.95 4.65
CA VAL A 124 -16.32 2.08 4.74
C VAL A 124 -15.98 3.54 4.44
N ILE A 125 -15.24 4.18 5.34
CA ILE A 125 -14.92 5.61 5.30
C ILE A 125 -13.40 5.78 5.10
N ASN A 126 -13.00 6.62 4.17
CA ASN A 126 -11.62 7.04 4.00
C ASN A 126 -11.25 8.02 5.12
N PHE A 127 -10.13 7.80 5.81
CA PHE A 127 -9.70 8.65 6.92
C PHE A 127 -8.29 9.24 6.75
N ALA A 128 -7.51 8.74 5.77
CA ALA A 128 -6.18 9.23 5.47
C ALA A 128 -5.83 8.99 4.00
N GLN A 129 -5.38 10.02 3.28
CA GLN A 129 -4.95 9.93 1.89
C GLN A 129 -3.42 9.90 1.83
N LEU A 130 -2.83 8.84 1.23
CA LEU A 130 -1.38 8.71 1.11
C LEU A 130 -0.84 9.34 -0.17
N THR A 131 -1.41 8.97 -1.31
CA THR A 131 -0.93 9.41 -2.64
C THR A 131 -1.91 10.38 -3.26
N GLN A 132 -1.36 11.41 -3.93
CA GLN A 132 -2.16 12.46 -4.58
C GLN A 132 -2.00 12.48 -6.10
N ARG A 133 -1.33 11.49 -6.68
CA ARG A 133 -1.15 11.31 -8.11
C ARG A 133 -1.17 9.83 -8.45
N ALA A 134 -1.49 9.50 -9.69
CA ALA A 134 -1.36 8.14 -10.19
C ALA A 134 0.10 7.68 -10.15
N GLY A 135 0.31 6.40 -9.82
CA GLY A 135 1.64 5.82 -9.63
C GLY A 135 2.22 5.16 -10.89
N ASN A 136 1.51 5.22 -11.99
CA ASN A 136 1.86 4.53 -13.24
C ASN A 136 2.41 5.49 -14.30
N PHE A 137 3.13 4.89 -15.24
CA PHE A 137 3.85 5.56 -16.32
C PHE A 137 3.47 4.93 -17.65
N LEU A 138 3.48 5.70 -18.72
CA LEU A 138 3.42 5.20 -20.07
C LEU A 138 4.85 4.92 -20.55
N VAL A 139 5.08 3.69 -20.97
CA VAL A 139 6.36 3.22 -21.51
C VAL A 139 6.19 2.92 -22.99
N ALA A 140 7.01 3.54 -23.83
CA ALA A 140 7.08 3.28 -25.26
C ALA A 140 8.20 2.27 -25.57
N ARG A 141 8.06 1.53 -26.66
CA ARG A 141 9.09 0.60 -27.16
C ARG A 141 10.28 1.32 -27.75
N GLU A 142 10.05 2.48 -28.34
CA GLU A 142 11.06 3.32 -28.98
C GLU A 142 11.32 4.56 -28.12
N GLU A 143 12.55 5.08 -28.16
CA GLU A 143 12.89 6.33 -27.48
C GLU A 143 12.21 7.51 -28.16
N MET A 144 11.48 8.33 -27.39
CA MET A 144 10.71 9.49 -27.88
C MET A 144 11.11 10.74 -27.09
N ASN A 145 11.60 11.78 -27.79
CA ASN A 145 12.00 13.04 -27.16
C ASN A 145 10.87 14.08 -27.04
N ASP A 146 9.76 13.90 -27.75
CA ASP A 146 8.63 14.84 -27.82
C ASP A 146 7.32 14.06 -27.93
N PHE A 147 7.08 13.14 -26.97
CA PHE A 147 5.84 12.36 -26.90
C PHE A 147 4.62 13.28 -26.74
N LYS A 148 3.57 12.94 -27.48
CA LYS A 148 2.23 13.54 -27.35
C LYS A 148 1.20 12.44 -27.22
N TRP A 149 0.18 12.67 -26.42
CA TRP A 149 -0.91 11.69 -26.25
C TRP A 149 -1.57 11.31 -27.59
N SER A 150 -1.58 12.22 -28.59
CA SER A 150 -2.04 11.92 -29.96
C SER A 150 -1.22 10.86 -30.69
N ASP A 151 -0.01 10.55 -30.23
CA ASP A 151 0.83 9.52 -30.83
C ASP A 151 0.31 8.10 -30.55
N LEU A 152 -0.65 7.98 -29.61
CA LEU A 152 -1.32 6.72 -29.31
C LEU A 152 -2.47 6.36 -30.25
N ILE A 153 -2.92 7.29 -31.10
CA ILE A 153 -4.05 7.04 -32.02
C ILE A 153 -3.69 5.91 -32.99
N GLY A 154 -4.46 4.83 -32.91
CA GLY A 154 -4.28 3.62 -33.74
C GLY A 154 -3.20 2.66 -33.25
N GLU A 155 -2.48 2.99 -32.17
CA GLU A 155 -1.43 2.16 -31.60
C GLU A 155 -1.97 1.13 -30.60
N ASP A 156 -1.22 0.03 -30.44
CA ASP A 156 -1.53 -1.03 -29.48
C ASP A 156 -0.90 -0.68 -28.11
N VAL A 157 -1.75 -0.51 -27.09
CA VAL A 157 -1.36 -0.16 -25.72
C VAL A 157 -1.79 -1.25 -24.75
N LEU A 158 -0.86 -1.80 -23.97
CA LEU A 158 -1.19 -2.68 -22.85
C LEU A 158 -1.67 -1.81 -21.69
N GLY A 159 -2.99 -1.66 -21.56
CA GLY A 159 -3.62 -0.71 -20.62
C GLY A 159 -3.91 -1.28 -19.24
N GLY A 160 -3.71 -2.60 -19.04
CA GLY A 160 -4.10 -3.30 -17.83
C GLY A 160 -5.61 -3.53 -17.72
N ARG A 161 -6.04 -4.19 -16.64
CA ARG A 161 -7.42 -4.65 -16.45
C ARG A 161 -8.42 -3.50 -16.35
N ALA A 162 -9.56 -3.64 -17.06
CA ALA A 162 -10.67 -2.68 -17.02
C ALA A 162 -11.30 -2.51 -15.62
N GLY A 163 -11.82 -1.31 -15.35
CA GLY A 163 -12.62 -0.98 -14.17
C GLY A 163 -11.83 -0.65 -12.91
N GLY A 164 -10.50 -0.54 -13.00
CA GLY A 164 -9.63 -0.06 -11.91
C GLY A 164 -9.16 1.36 -12.14
N MET A 165 -8.71 2.04 -11.06
CA MET A 165 -8.15 3.40 -11.18
C MET A 165 -7.07 3.56 -12.26
N PRO A 166 -6.14 2.61 -12.46
CA PRO A 166 -5.12 2.76 -13.49
C PRO A 166 -5.66 2.95 -14.89
N GLU A 167 -6.64 2.14 -15.27
CA GLU A 167 -7.27 2.20 -16.59
C GLU A 167 -8.15 3.45 -16.71
N MET A 168 -9.00 3.72 -15.72
CA MET A 168 -9.89 4.89 -15.74
C MET A 168 -9.10 6.21 -15.83
N VAL A 169 -7.98 6.32 -15.13
CA VAL A 169 -7.08 7.49 -15.21
C VAL A 169 -6.46 7.59 -16.61
N PHE A 170 -6.02 6.48 -17.20
CA PHE A 170 -5.46 6.47 -18.55
C PHE A 170 -6.49 6.96 -19.58
N GLU A 171 -7.69 6.41 -19.56
CA GLU A 171 -8.78 6.86 -20.46
C GLU A 171 -9.19 8.31 -20.22
N TYR A 172 -9.21 8.73 -18.95
CA TYR A 172 -9.47 10.14 -18.60
C TYR A 172 -8.44 11.07 -19.24
N ILE A 173 -7.14 10.74 -19.18
CA ILE A 173 -6.07 11.52 -19.81
C ILE A 173 -6.26 11.57 -21.32
N LEU A 174 -6.60 10.45 -21.97
CA LEU A 174 -6.91 10.46 -23.42
C LEU A 174 -8.00 11.46 -23.74
N LYS A 175 -9.14 11.41 -23.02
CA LYS A 175 -10.27 12.32 -23.22
C LYS A 175 -9.91 13.78 -22.95
N GLN A 176 -9.09 14.07 -21.94
CA GLN A 176 -8.59 15.42 -21.68
C GLN A 176 -7.72 15.97 -22.83
N ASN A 177 -7.09 15.08 -23.60
CA ASN A 177 -6.33 15.42 -24.80
C ASN A 177 -7.15 15.36 -26.11
N GLY A 178 -8.48 15.21 -25.99
CA GLY A 178 -9.40 15.17 -27.14
C GLY A 178 -9.34 13.86 -27.93
N ILE A 179 -8.91 12.77 -27.28
CA ILE A 179 -8.80 11.45 -27.90
C ILE A 179 -9.86 10.55 -27.26
N GLU A 180 -10.73 9.96 -28.07
CA GLU A 180 -11.65 8.96 -27.58
C GLU A 180 -10.88 7.64 -27.33
N PRO A 181 -11.10 6.94 -26.20
CA PRO A 181 -10.41 5.67 -25.93
C PRO A 181 -10.53 4.63 -27.04
N SER A 182 -11.62 4.66 -27.80
CA SER A 182 -11.84 3.80 -28.98
C SER A 182 -10.91 4.09 -30.17
N GLU A 183 -10.20 5.22 -30.18
CA GLU A 183 -9.19 5.56 -31.18
C GLU A 183 -7.82 4.93 -30.87
N VAL A 184 -7.67 4.31 -29.69
CA VAL A 184 -6.47 3.61 -29.23
C VAL A 184 -6.81 2.13 -29.05
N ASN A 185 -5.93 1.22 -29.47
CA ASN A 185 -6.13 -0.22 -29.28
C ASN A 185 -5.68 -0.63 -27.88
N ILE A 186 -6.52 -0.39 -26.87
CA ILE A 186 -6.19 -0.67 -25.47
C ILE A 186 -6.45 -2.15 -25.15
N ASP A 187 -5.41 -2.93 -24.91
CA ASP A 187 -5.54 -4.31 -24.43
C ASP A 187 -5.74 -4.29 -22.91
N GLN A 188 -6.93 -4.66 -22.47
CA GLN A 188 -7.36 -4.75 -21.08
C GLN A 188 -7.41 -6.20 -20.55
N SER A 189 -6.92 -7.15 -21.32
CA SER A 189 -6.97 -8.58 -20.98
C SER A 189 -5.80 -9.03 -20.08
N ILE A 190 -4.75 -8.21 -19.95
CA ILE A 190 -3.52 -8.53 -19.22
C ILE A 190 -3.50 -7.79 -17.89
N ASP A 191 -3.35 -8.52 -16.79
CA ASP A 191 -3.18 -7.93 -15.46
C ASP A 191 -1.87 -7.14 -15.36
N PHE A 192 -1.86 -6.04 -14.58
CA PHE A 192 -0.69 -5.15 -14.40
C PHE A 192 0.59 -5.87 -13.93
N GLY A 193 0.47 -6.96 -13.18
CA GLY A 193 1.62 -7.79 -12.81
C GLY A 193 2.28 -8.55 -13.96
N SER A 194 1.69 -8.52 -15.16
CA SER A 194 2.12 -9.27 -16.35
C SER A 194 2.35 -8.39 -17.58
N THR A 195 1.95 -7.11 -17.55
CA THR A 195 2.07 -6.18 -18.69
C THR A 195 3.52 -5.99 -19.12
N GLY A 196 4.45 -5.80 -18.20
CA GLY A 196 5.88 -5.66 -18.49
C GLY A 196 6.47 -6.90 -19.17
N ALA A 197 6.09 -8.11 -18.75
CA ALA A 197 6.53 -9.35 -19.37
C ALA A 197 5.94 -9.51 -20.78
N ALA A 198 4.65 -9.19 -20.97
CA ALA A 198 4.01 -9.22 -22.27
C ALA A 198 4.64 -8.19 -23.23
N PHE A 199 4.93 -6.99 -22.73
CA PHE A 199 5.62 -5.95 -23.47
C PHE A 199 7.02 -6.39 -23.88
N THR A 200 7.84 -6.92 -22.97
CA THR A 200 9.17 -7.47 -23.28
C THR A 200 9.07 -8.63 -24.29
N GLY A 201 7.99 -9.42 -24.24
CA GLY A 201 7.66 -10.48 -25.20
C GLY A 201 7.22 -9.98 -26.58
N GLY A 202 7.18 -8.66 -26.81
CA GLY A 202 6.87 -8.04 -28.11
C GLY A 202 5.41 -7.66 -28.31
N GLN A 203 4.55 -7.71 -27.29
CA GLN A 203 3.16 -7.25 -27.37
C GLN A 203 3.09 -5.73 -27.12
N GLY A 204 2.21 -5.05 -27.82
CA GLY A 204 1.97 -3.61 -27.70
C GLY A 204 3.13 -2.74 -28.20
N ALA A 205 2.82 -1.56 -28.68
CA ALA A 205 3.78 -0.48 -28.95
C ALA A 205 4.08 0.31 -27.68
N TYR A 206 3.09 0.36 -26.78
CA TYR A 206 3.16 1.02 -25.48
C TYR A 206 2.62 0.10 -24.38
N THR A 207 3.02 0.38 -23.15
CA THR A 207 2.47 -0.28 -21.97
C THR A 207 2.32 0.71 -20.81
N VAL A 208 1.26 0.55 -20.01
CA VAL A 208 1.06 1.27 -18.76
C VAL A 208 1.66 0.45 -17.63
N GLU A 209 2.71 0.98 -16.99
CA GLU A 209 3.47 0.26 -15.99
C GLU A 209 3.51 1.00 -14.66
N PHE A 210 3.48 0.21 -13.58
CA PHE A 210 3.88 0.68 -12.25
C PHE A 210 5.38 0.47 -12.04
N GLU A 211 5.90 1.10 -10.99
CA GLU A 211 7.23 0.79 -10.50
C GLU A 211 7.23 -0.49 -9.64
N PRO A 212 8.25 -1.37 -9.71
CA PRO A 212 9.54 -1.17 -10.40
C PRO A 212 9.52 -1.47 -11.91
N GLY A 213 8.41 -1.94 -12.48
CA GLY A 213 8.32 -2.39 -13.88
C GLY A 213 8.80 -1.35 -14.89
N ALA A 214 8.35 -0.10 -14.76
CA ALA A 214 8.77 0.99 -15.64
C ALA A 214 10.29 1.21 -15.63
N THR A 215 10.89 1.28 -14.43
CA THR A 215 12.35 1.44 -14.27
C THR A 215 13.13 0.23 -14.81
N LEU A 216 12.62 -0.99 -14.58
CA LEU A 216 13.29 -2.20 -15.08
C LEU A 216 13.29 -2.26 -16.62
N LEU A 217 12.18 -1.91 -17.27
CA LEU A 217 12.10 -1.83 -18.73
C LEU A 217 13.13 -0.82 -19.30
N GLU A 218 13.35 0.31 -18.64
CA GLU A 218 14.38 1.28 -19.03
C GLU A 218 15.80 0.73 -18.83
N GLN A 219 16.07 0.09 -17.69
CA GLN A 219 17.38 -0.49 -17.39
C GLN A 219 17.76 -1.61 -18.38
N GLU A 220 16.79 -2.43 -18.76
CA GLU A 220 16.94 -3.50 -19.75
C GLU A 220 16.95 -2.99 -21.19
N LYS A 221 16.69 -1.69 -21.40
CA LYS A 221 16.51 -1.07 -22.73
C LYS A 221 15.41 -1.74 -23.56
N ALA A 222 14.43 -2.30 -22.87
CA ALA A 222 13.25 -2.91 -23.46
C ALA A 222 12.12 -1.89 -23.68
N GLY A 223 12.20 -0.72 -23.04
CA GLY A 223 11.24 0.38 -23.17
C GLY A 223 11.77 1.69 -22.58
N TYR A 224 11.04 2.77 -22.81
CA TYR A 224 11.40 4.13 -22.42
C TYR A 224 10.17 4.80 -21.80
N VAL A 225 10.28 5.34 -20.60
CA VAL A 225 9.20 6.11 -19.98
C VAL A 225 9.02 7.41 -20.75
N VAL A 226 7.84 7.60 -21.35
CA VAL A 226 7.52 8.75 -22.20
C VAL A 226 6.54 9.72 -21.55
N ALA A 227 5.70 9.24 -20.60
CA ALA A 227 4.77 10.09 -19.86
C ALA A 227 4.53 9.55 -18.44
N SER A 228 4.17 10.45 -17.54
CA SER A 228 3.68 10.13 -16.20
C SER A 228 2.17 10.32 -16.15
N LEU A 229 1.41 9.25 -15.95
CA LEU A 229 -0.03 9.37 -15.78
C LEU A 229 -0.35 10.21 -14.53
N GLY A 230 0.51 10.16 -13.51
CA GLY A 230 0.35 10.95 -12.31
C GLY A 230 0.48 12.46 -12.53
N VAL A 231 1.33 12.90 -13.45
CA VAL A 231 1.45 14.32 -13.81
C VAL A 231 0.24 14.75 -14.63
N ASP A 232 -0.12 13.95 -15.64
CA ASP A 232 -1.11 14.35 -16.64
C ASP A 232 -2.56 14.20 -16.17
N SER A 233 -2.84 13.34 -15.17
CA SER A 233 -4.17 13.24 -14.55
C SER A 233 -4.46 14.31 -13.50
N GLY A 234 -3.44 15.04 -13.04
CA GLY A 234 -3.59 16.01 -11.95
C GLY A 234 -3.52 15.40 -10.55
N TYR A 235 -4.06 16.12 -9.55
CA TYR A 235 -4.07 15.69 -8.16
C TYR A 235 -5.28 14.79 -7.86
N VAL A 236 -5.12 13.52 -8.19
CA VAL A 236 -6.13 12.48 -7.98
C VAL A 236 -5.82 11.74 -6.66
N PRO A 237 -6.80 11.51 -5.76
CA PRO A 237 -6.61 10.73 -4.54
C PRO A 237 -6.51 9.25 -4.93
N TYR A 238 -5.28 8.81 -5.24
CA TYR A 238 -5.10 7.51 -5.89
C TYR A 238 -5.15 6.35 -4.91
N THR A 239 -4.65 6.52 -3.69
CA THR A 239 -4.77 5.54 -2.61
C THR A 239 -5.03 6.22 -1.26
N ALA A 240 -5.93 5.61 -0.48
CA ALA A 240 -6.34 6.07 0.83
C ALA A 240 -6.50 4.90 1.81
N PHE A 241 -6.35 5.19 3.09
CA PHE A 241 -6.68 4.26 4.17
C PHE A 241 -8.15 4.43 4.56
N SER A 242 -8.82 3.31 4.70
CA SER A 242 -10.24 3.27 5.00
C SER A 242 -10.58 2.18 6.01
N ALA A 243 -11.64 2.38 6.77
CA ALA A 243 -12.14 1.41 7.74
C ALA A 243 -13.67 1.50 7.83
N LYS A 244 -14.31 0.44 8.34
CA LYS A 244 -15.75 0.48 8.65
C LYS A 244 -16.05 1.57 9.68
N GLN A 245 -17.13 2.30 9.47
CA GLN A 245 -17.56 3.35 10.42
C GLN A 245 -17.75 2.80 11.84
N SER A 246 -18.26 1.58 11.97
CA SER A 246 -18.42 0.91 13.27
C SER A 246 -17.06 0.64 13.95
N TYR A 247 -16.05 0.24 13.19
CA TYR A 247 -14.69 0.03 13.71
C TYR A 247 -14.09 1.35 14.21
N MET A 248 -14.17 2.41 13.39
CA MET A 248 -13.65 3.74 13.77
C MET A 248 -14.32 4.28 15.04
N LYS A 249 -15.64 4.11 15.18
CA LYS A 249 -16.37 4.51 16.38
C LYS A 249 -15.99 3.71 17.61
N LYS A 250 -15.66 2.43 17.45
CA LYS A 250 -15.28 1.55 18.55
C LYS A 250 -13.82 1.72 18.98
N HIS A 251 -12.95 2.06 18.03
CA HIS A 251 -11.50 2.15 18.22
C HIS A 251 -10.93 3.50 17.72
N PRO A 252 -11.47 4.65 18.16
CA PRO A 252 -11.04 5.95 17.66
C PRO A 252 -9.57 6.24 18.01
N ASP A 253 -9.10 5.78 19.17
CA ASP A 253 -7.71 5.97 19.61
C ASP A 253 -6.75 5.16 18.74
N VAL A 254 -7.14 3.97 18.28
CA VAL A 254 -6.33 3.13 17.37
C VAL A 254 -6.20 3.80 16.00
N ILE A 255 -7.30 4.31 15.44
CA ILE A 255 -7.29 5.04 14.16
C ILE A 255 -6.43 6.29 14.28
N GLN A 256 -6.51 7.03 15.40
CA GLN A 256 -5.65 8.21 15.61
C GLN A 256 -4.17 7.84 15.72
N ALA A 257 -3.83 6.82 16.51
CA ALA A 257 -2.46 6.34 16.66
C ALA A 257 -1.88 5.87 15.31
N PHE A 258 -2.68 5.12 14.54
CA PHE A 258 -2.33 4.69 13.19
C PHE A 258 -2.07 5.88 12.26
N THR A 259 -2.95 6.88 12.28
CA THR A 259 -2.81 8.08 11.44
C THR A 259 -1.60 8.91 11.84
N ASN A 260 -1.29 9.03 13.15
CA ASN A 260 -0.10 9.73 13.63
C ASN A 260 1.19 9.04 13.17
N ALA A 261 1.25 7.71 13.21
CA ALA A 261 2.40 6.95 12.71
C ALA A 261 2.60 7.14 11.19
N LEU A 262 1.51 7.12 10.43
CA LEU A 262 1.56 7.41 8.98
C LEU A 262 2.04 8.82 8.70
N GLN A 263 1.60 9.83 9.48
CA GLN A 263 2.03 11.21 9.30
C GLN A 263 3.55 11.37 9.49
N GLN A 264 4.13 10.64 10.44
CA GLN A 264 5.59 10.62 10.60
C GLN A 264 6.28 10.02 9.36
N GLY A 265 5.72 8.96 8.78
CA GLY A 265 6.21 8.39 7.50
C GLY A 265 6.10 9.39 6.34
N MET A 266 5.02 10.18 6.27
CA MET A 266 4.87 11.26 5.28
C MET A 266 5.92 12.35 5.48
N GLU A 267 6.16 12.78 6.71
CA GLU A 267 7.20 13.76 7.04
C GLU A 267 8.59 13.27 6.68
N TYR A 268 8.87 12.00 6.94
CA TYR A 268 10.15 11.38 6.59
C TYR A 268 10.41 11.48 5.08
N VAL A 269 9.49 11.02 4.23
CA VAL A 269 9.68 11.05 2.77
C VAL A 269 9.72 12.46 2.18
N ASN A 270 9.16 13.45 2.89
CA ASN A 270 9.19 14.86 2.48
C ASN A 270 10.46 15.60 2.93
N THR A 271 11.24 15.04 3.86
CA THR A 271 12.41 15.69 4.46
C THR A 271 13.72 14.96 4.21
N HIS A 272 13.68 13.70 3.78
CA HIS A 272 14.86 12.87 3.53
C HIS A 272 15.16 12.72 2.04
N THR A 273 16.42 12.40 1.75
CA THR A 273 16.89 12.14 0.38
C THR A 273 16.32 10.82 -0.15
N PRO A 274 16.24 10.65 -1.49
CA PRO A 274 15.84 9.37 -2.09
C PRO A 274 16.69 8.18 -1.61
N GLU A 275 17.97 8.41 -1.33
CA GLU A 275 18.93 7.41 -0.85
C GLU A 275 18.59 6.97 0.58
N GLU A 276 18.24 7.90 1.47
CA GLU A 276 17.84 7.61 2.86
C GLU A 276 16.50 6.87 2.89
N ILE A 277 15.53 7.31 2.08
CA ILE A 277 14.22 6.64 1.98
C ILE A 277 14.39 5.22 1.44
N ALA A 278 15.19 5.04 0.36
CA ALA A 278 15.46 3.73 -0.20
C ALA A 278 16.13 2.78 0.80
N ALA A 279 17.07 3.29 1.61
CA ALA A 279 17.73 2.51 2.65
C ALA A 279 16.75 2.09 3.76
N SER A 280 15.83 2.97 4.18
CA SER A 280 14.83 2.67 5.19
C SER A 280 13.89 1.55 4.74
N ILE A 281 13.39 1.58 3.48
CA ILE A 281 12.41 0.60 3.01
C ILE A 281 13.02 -0.64 2.31
N GLN A 282 14.34 -0.78 2.25
CA GLN A 282 15.03 -1.87 1.52
C GLN A 282 14.59 -3.26 1.95
N THR A 283 14.31 -3.46 3.22
CA THR A 283 13.85 -4.75 3.78
C THR A 283 12.51 -5.20 3.20
N GLN A 284 11.64 -4.25 2.87
CA GLN A 284 10.35 -4.50 2.24
C GLN A 284 10.49 -4.94 0.77
N PHE A 285 11.58 -4.57 0.10
CA PHE A 285 11.82 -4.81 -1.32
C PHE A 285 13.16 -5.51 -1.55
N SER A 286 13.36 -6.65 -0.88
CA SER A 286 14.63 -7.41 -0.90
C SER A 286 15.05 -7.89 -2.31
N GLU A 287 14.10 -8.06 -3.22
CA GLU A 287 14.34 -8.49 -4.61
C GLU A 287 14.78 -7.33 -5.53
N THR A 288 14.71 -6.08 -5.05
CA THR A 288 15.07 -4.88 -5.83
C THR A 288 16.30 -4.25 -5.19
N ASP A 289 17.34 -3.97 -5.97
CA ASP A 289 18.54 -3.32 -5.44
C ASP A 289 18.29 -1.87 -5.03
N THR A 290 19.06 -1.39 -4.04
CA THR A 290 18.88 -0.05 -3.46
C THR A 290 19.00 1.09 -4.48
N ALA A 291 19.83 0.93 -5.51
CA ALA A 291 19.99 1.97 -6.54
C ALA A 291 18.74 2.10 -7.41
N THR A 292 18.10 0.97 -7.71
CA THR A 292 16.80 0.93 -8.40
C THR A 292 15.71 1.56 -7.55
N ILE A 293 15.61 1.19 -6.25
CA ILE A 293 14.65 1.80 -5.31
C ILE A 293 14.88 3.31 -5.24
N THR A 294 16.14 3.77 -5.13
CA THR A 294 16.48 5.20 -5.10
C THR A 294 16.00 5.92 -6.36
N THR A 295 16.15 5.31 -7.53
CA THR A 295 15.69 5.87 -8.80
C THR A 295 14.17 6.03 -8.82
N ILE A 296 13.44 5.03 -8.35
CA ILE A 296 11.98 5.03 -8.22
C ILE A 296 11.50 6.11 -7.25
N ILE A 297 12.10 6.19 -6.06
CA ILE A 297 11.76 7.22 -5.05
C ILE A 297 11.97 8.62 -5.63
N ARG A 298 13.10 8.86 -6.30
CA ARG A 298 13.38 10.15 -6.95
C ARG A 298 12.33 10.49 -8.02
N ARG A 299 11.87 9.52 -8.79
CA ARG A 299 10.80 9.69 -9.78
C ARG A 299 9.48 10.06 -9.12
N TYR A 300 9.08 9.38 -8.05
CA TYR A 300 7.86 9.69 -7.30
C TYR A 300 7.93 11.03 -6.57
N GLN A 301 9.07 11.40 -6.00
CA GLN A 301 9.26 12.74 -5.42
C GLN A 301 9.16 13.83 -6.49
N LYS A 302 9.78 13.62 -7.67
CA LYS A 302 9.76 14.60 -8.77
C LYS A 302 8.36 14.85 -9.31
N GLN A 303 7.50 13.84 -9.33
CA GLN A 303 6.10 14.01 -9.77
C GLN A 303 5.16 14.47 -8.65
N ASP A 304 5.67 14.74 -7.43
CA ASP A 304 4.87 15.15 -6.28
C ASP A 304 3.78 14.12 -5.90
N THR A 305 4.20 12.85 -5.82
CA THR A 305 3.30 11.72 -5.57
C THR A 305 2.69 11.76 -4.18
N TRP A 306 3.50 12.09 -3.18
CA TRP A 306 3.12 12.06 -1.78
C TRP A 306 2.82 13.46 -1.27
N LYS A 307 1.67 13.59 -0.60
CA LYS A 307 1.28 14.82 0.07
C LYS A 307 2.23 15.12 1.25
N ARG A 308 2.12 16.32 1.80
CA ARG A 308 2.80 16.68 3.06
C ARG A 308 2.01 16.24 4.29
N ASP A 309 0.73 15.99 4.11
CA ASP A 309 -0.23 15.58 5.13
C ASP A 309 -1.15 14.47 4.59
N LEU A 310 -1.92 13.89 5.48
CA LEU A 310 -2.85 12.80 5.18
C LEU A 310 -4.29 13.29 4.94
N VAL A 311 -4.52 14.61 4.93
CA VAL A 311 -5.87 15.18 4.76
C VAL A 311 -6.38 14.88 3.36
N PHE A 312 -7.50 14.18 3.25
CA PHE A 312 -8.14 13.88 1.98
C PHE A 312 -8.95 15.11 1.51
N SER A 313 -8.49 15.83 0.50
CA SER A 313 -9.12 17.08 0.07
C SER A 313 -10.41 16.86 -0.74
N GLU A 314 -11.38 17.76 -0.56
CA GLU A 314 -12.64 17.73 -1.29
C GLU A 314 -12.45 18.02 -2.80
N ASP A 315 -11.48 18.86 -3.16
CA ASP A 315 -11.13 19.12 -4.56
C ASP A 315 -10.63 17.86 -5.27
N SER A 316 -9.75 17.09 -4.59
CA SER A 316 -9.25 15.84 -5.16
C SER A 316 -10.35 14.77 -5.25
N PHE A 317 -11.27 14.75 -4.28
CA PHE A 317 -12.43 13.88 -4.33
C PHE A 317 -13.36 14.21 -5.51
N THR A 318 -13.55 15.50 -5.79
CA THR A 318 -14.32 15.94 -6.97
C THR A 318 -13.69 15.42 -8.26
N LEU A 319 -12.36 15.51 -8.40
CA LEU A 319 -11.66 14.96 -9.57
C LEU A 319 -11.80 13.43 -9.66
N LEU A 320 -11.77 12.72 -8.54
CA LEU A 320 -12.06 11.26 -8.52
C LEU A 320 -13.44 10.98 -9.11
N LEU A 321 -14.47 11.72 -8.67
CA LEU A 321 -15.83 11.52 -9.18
C LEU A 321 -15.94 11.87 -10.68
N ASP A 322 -15.23 12.89 -11.16
CA ASP A 322 -15.17 13.23 -12.58
C ASP A 322 -14.56 12.10 -13.40
N ILE A 323 -13.50 11.46 -12.90
CA ILE A 323 -12.88 10.30 -13.56
C ILE A 323 -13.84 9.12 -13.61
N LEU A 324 -14.50 8.81 -12.49
CA LEU A 324 -15.47 7.70 -12.42
C LEU A 324 -16.68 7.92 -13.36
N GLU A 325 -17.20 9.15 -13.45
CA GLU A 325 -18.27 9.49 -14.40
C GLU A 325 -17.78 9.37 -15.83
N SER A 326 -16.58 9.88 -16.14
CA SER A 326 -15.98 9.79 -17.47
C SER A 326 -15.80 8.34 -17.92
N ALA A 327 -15.51 7.43 -16.99
CA ALA A 327 -15.39 5.99 -17.23
C ALA A 327 -16.76 5.27 -17.27
N GLY A 328 -17.86 5.97 -17.00
CA GLY A 328 -19.21 5.37 -16.93
C GLY A 328 -19.40 4.45 -15.70
N GLN A 329 -18.56 4.59 -14.70
CA GLN A 329 -18.58 3.75 -13.48
C GLN A 329 -19.34 4.41 -12.32
N LEU A 330 -19.89 5.60 -12.51
CA LEU A 330 -20.60 6.35 -11.49
C LEU A 330 -21.97 6.79 -11.97
N GLU A 331 -23.03 6.25 -11.35
CA GLU A 331 -24.41 6.65 -11.62
C GLU A 331 -24.84 7.85 -10.75
N LYS A 332 -24.32 7.92 -9.53
CA LYS A 332 -24.67 8.95 -8.54
C LYS A 332 -23.43 9.33 -7.72
N ARG A 333 -23.17 10.62 -7.60
CA ARG A 333 -22.14 11.15 -6.69
C ARG A 333 -22.60 11.03 -5.24
N PRO A 334 -21.87 10.34 -4.38
CA PRO A 334 -22.08 10.43 -2.94
C PRO A 334 -21.60 11.80 -2.43
N ASP A 335 -22.17 12.25 -1.31
CA ASP A 335 -21.64 13.41 -0.62
C ASP A 335 -20.25 13.08 -0.03
N TYR A 336 -19.34 14.04 -0.09
CA TYR A 336 -17.95 13.87 0.42
C TYR A 336 -17.94 13.33 1.86
N GLN A 337 -18.79 13.88 2.72
CA GLN A 337 -18.90 13.52 4.15
C GLN A 337 -19.44 12.12 4.40
N ASP A 338 -20.07 11.49 3.41
CA ASP A 338 -20.57 10.13 3.51
C ASP A 338 -19.46 9.07 3.34
N VAL A 339 -18.34 9.46 2.71
CA VAL A 339 -17.26 8.53 2.34
C VAL A 339 -15.86 8.98 2.81
N VAL A 340 -15.73 10.20 3.38
CA VAL A 340 -14.47 10.75 3.86
C VAL A 340 -14.64 11.39 5.24
N THR A 341 -13.65 11.23 6.11
CA THR A 341 -13.44 12.03 7.31
C THR A 341 -12.02 12.53 7.37
N THR A 342 -11.82 13.81 7.69
CA THR A 342 -10.50 14.43 7.83
C THR A 342 -10.04 14.54 9.28
N GLU A 343 -10.92 14.20 10.23
CA GLU A 343 -10.74 14.44 11.67
C GLU A 343 -9.39 13.89 12.19
N TYR A 344 -9.04 12.66 11.82
CA TYR A 344 -7.83 12.00 12.30
C TYR A 344 -6.56 12.57 11.66
N ALA A 345 -6.62 12.86 10.36
CA ALA A 345 -5.52 13.46 9.62
C ALA A 345 -5.23 14.90 10.10
N GLU A 346 -6.28 15.71 10.35
CA GLU A 346 -6.13 17.06 10.89
C GLU A 346 -5.55 17.07 12.31
N LYS A 347 -5.93 16.11 13.16
CA LYS A 347 -5.34 15.95 14.50
C LYS A 347 -3.89 15.51 14.46
N ALA A 348 -3.49 14.72 13.47
CA ALA A 348 -2.11 14.27 13.31
C ALA A 348 -1.13 15.41 12.94
N LEU A 349 -1.64 16.57 12.56
CA LEU A 349 -0.85 17.79 12.25
C LEU A 349 -0.64 18.70 13.47
N GLN A 350 -1.22 18.40 14.63
CA GLN A 350 -1.16 19.22 15.84
C GLN A 350 -0.04 18.77 16.78
#